data_f09d32d9f97606457004438377604f15
#
_entry.id   f09d32d9f97606457004438377604f15
#
_cell.length_a   1.000
_cell.length_b   1.000
_cell.length_c   1.000
_cell.angle_alpha   90.00
_cell.angle_beta   90.00
_cell.angle_gamma   90.00
#
_symmetry.space_group_name_H-M   'P 1'
#
loop_
_entity.id
_entity.type
_entity.pdbx_description
1 polymer ?
#
loop_
_entity_poly.entity_id
_entity_poly.type
_entity_poly.pdbx_seq_one_letter_code
_entity_poly.pdbx_strand_id
1 'polypeptide(L)'
;VSGGWAAKELCEKGLKTLVLERGRMVEHIVDYPTAHMDSWDFKAGDKVTQEIRRKHHKQVRSTAYAVTESAAHFFVDDNEHPYNEDKQFEWVRGYHVGGKSLMWYRQEVP
;
A
#
# COMPACT_ATOMS: atom_id res chain seq x y z
N VAL A 1 -10.54 1.88 5.08
CA VAL A 1 -11.81 2.56 4.79
C VAL A 1 -12.96 1.84 5.50
N SER A 2 -13.31 0.61 5.14
CA SER A 2 -14.49 -0.10 5.70
C SER A 2 -14.45 -0.25 7.21
N GLY A 3 -13.31 -0.66 7.79
CA GLY A 3 -13.14 -0.81 9.24
C GLY A 3 -13.32 0.49 10.01
N GLY A 4 -12.84 1.62 9.47
CA GLY A 4 -13.02 2.93 10.07
C GLY A 4 -14.49 3.37 10.10
N TRP A 5 -15.22 3.15 9.01
CA TRP A 5 -16.66 3.42 8.96
C TRP A 5 -17.45 2.54 9.93
N ALA A 6 -17.14 1.24 9.99
CA ALA A 6 -17.77 0.33 10.93
C ALA A 6 -17.52 0.76 12.39
N ALA A 7 -16.27 1.11 12.71
CA ALA A 7 -15.92 1.60 14.05
C ALA A 7 -16.68 2.88 14.42
N LYS A 8 -16.76 3.84 13.50
CA LYS A 8 -17.53 5.07 13.68
C LYS A 8 -18.99 4.77 14.03
N GLU A 9 -19.68 4.00 13.17
CA GLU A 9 -21.09 3.66 13.35
C GLU A 9 -21.35 2.91 14.68
N LEU A 10 -20.47 2.00 15.04
CA LEU A 10 -20.59 1.24 16.29
C LEU A 10 -20.40 2.15 17.51
N CYS A 11 -19.40 3.02 17.49
CA CYS A 11 -19.14 3.96 18.58
C CYS A 11 -20.29 4.98 18.73
N GLU A 12 -20.82 5.51 17.64
CA GLU A 12 -21.95 6.44 17.68
C GLU A 12 -23.23 5.80 18.26
N LYS A 13 -23.36 4.48 18.12
CA LYS A 13 -24.42 3.70 18.77
C LYS A 13 -24.11 3.32 20.22
N GLY A 14 -23.05 3.82 20.81
CA GLY A 14 -22.66 3.59 22.19
C GLY A 14 -21.99 2.25 22.48
N LEU A 15 -21.57 1.51 21.44
CA LEU A 15 -20.90 0.23 21.62
C LEU A 15 -19.40 0.42 21.92
N LYS A 16 -18.86 -0.37 22.84
CA LYS A 16 -17.40 -0.45 23.04
C LYS A 16 -16.79 -1.18 21.85
N THR A 17 -16.00 -0.48 21.06
CA THR A 17 -15.45 -0.99 19.81
C THR A 17 -13.94 -1.12 19.90
N LEU A 18 -13.41 -2.29 19.56
CA LEU A 18 -11.97 -2.54 19.40
C LEU A 18 -11.64 -2.60 17.89
N VAL A 19 -10.70 -1.77 17.47
CA VAL A 19 -10.15 -1.82 16.11
C VAL A 19 -8.77 -2.46 16.16
N LEU A 20 -8.60 -3.54 15.42
CA LEU A 20 -7.31 -4.21 15.27
C LEU A 20 -6.71 -3.84 13.91
N GLU A 21 -5.51 -3.30 13.94
CA GLU A 21 -4.75 -2.97 12.73
C GLU A 21 -3.47 -3.83 12.68
N ARG A 22 -3.20 -4.44 11.53
CA ARG A 22 -2.01 -5.28 11.32
C ARG A 22 -0.78 -4.47 10.97
N GLY A 23 -0.98 -3.35 10.29
CA GLY A 23 0.07 -2.59 9.67
C GLY A 23 0.70 -1.53 10.58
N ARG A 24 1.80 -0.98 10.11
CA ARG A 24 2.50 0.13 10.77
C ARG A 24 1.76 1.45 10.59
N MET A 25 2.03 2.40 11.47
CA MET A 25 1.68 3.80 11.23
C MET A 25 2.56 4.33 10.07
N VAL A 26 1.95 5.10 9.19
CA VAL A 26 2.64 5.86 8.15
C VAL A 26 2.68 7.31 8.58
N GLU A 27 3.88 7.84 8.72
CA GLU A 27 4.10 9.22 9.16
C GLU A 27 4.28 10.13 7.96
N HIS A 28 3.54 11.24 7.95
CA HIS A 28 3.65 12.24 6.90
C HIS A 28 5.07 12.81 6.86
N ILE A 29 5.61 13.08 5.68
CA ILE A 29 6.99 13.52 5.41
C ILE A 29 8.01 12.40 5.59
N VAL A 30 8.03 11.70 6.73
CA VAL A 30 9.03 10.66 7.03
C VAL A 30 8.92 9.48 6.06
N ASP A 31 7.69 8.99 5.86
CA ASP A 31 7.41 7.85 4.98
C ASP A 31 7.18 8.25 3.51
N TYR A 32 7.29 9.54 3.20
CA TYR A 32 7.19 10.08 1.84
C TYR A 32 8.48 10.84 1.46
N PRO A 33 9.63 10.17 1.42
CA PRO A 33 10.93 10.84 1.24
C PRO A 33 11.05 11.56 -0.11
N THR A 34 10.23 11.19 -1.09
CA THR A 34 10.22 11.79 -2.42
C THR A 34 9.22 12.95 -2.58
N ALA A 35 8.45 13.28 -1.54
CA ALA A 35 7.37 14.27 -1.64
C ALA A 35 7.84 15.69 -2.04
N HIS A 36 9.10 16.02 -1.75
CA HIS A 36 9.73 17.31 -2.05
C HIS A 36 10.93 17.20 -2.99
N MET A 37 11.10 16.04 -3.63
CA MET A 37 12.18 15.82 -4.59
C MET A 37 11.68 16.12 -6.02
N ASP A 38 12.56 16.65 -6.81
CA ASP A 38 12.31 16.74 -8.24
C ASP A 38 12.42 15.35 -8.90
N SER A 39 11.71 15.15 -9.99
CA SER A 39 11.61 13.83 -10.63
C SER A 39 12.95 13.28 -11.14
N TRP A 40 13.91 14.15 -11.45
CA TRP A 40 15.26 13.76 -11.87
C TRP A 40 16.16 13.32 -10.71
N ASP A 41 15.80 13.66 -9.47
CA ASP A 41 16.53 13.27 -8.27
C ASP A 41 16.07 11.92 -7.70
N PHE A 42 15.04 11.34 -8.31
CA PHE A 42 14.52 10.04 -7.86
C PHE A 42 15.53 8.93 -8.14
N LYS A 43 15.74 8.08 -7.14
CA LYS A 43 16.56 6.88 -7.27
C LYS A 43 16.09 6.05 -8.47
N ALA A 44 17.03 5.65 -9.33
CA ALA A 44 16.76 4.92 -10.55
C ALA A 44 15.72 5.59 -11.49
N GLY A 45 15.50 6.92 -11.37
CA GLY A 45 14.47 7.64 -12.10
C GLY A 45 13.06 7.12 -11.80
N ASP A 46 12.85 6.66 -10.58
CA ASP A 46 11.62 6.01 -10.08
C ASP A 46 11.13 4.81 -10.91
N LYS A 47 12.05 4.14 -11.58
CA LYS A 47 11.73 2.96 -12.39
C LYS A 47 11.72 1.69 -11.55
N VAL A 48 11.02 0.69 -12.03
CA VAL A 48 11.01 -0.65 -11.43
C VAL A 48 12.38 -1.30 -11.61
N THR A 49 13.13 -1.40 -10.51
CA THR A 49 14.44 -2.06 -10.49
C THR A 49 14.30 -3.59 -10.53
N GLN A 50 15.41 -4.30 -10.79
CA GLN A 50 15.38 -5.77 -10.75
C GLN A 50 15.11 -6.32 -9.35
N GLU A 51 15.56 -5.61 -8.31
CA GLU A 51 15.31 -5.95 -6.93
C GLU A 51 13.80 -5.87 -6.61
N ILE A 52 13.15 -4.77 -6.95
CA ILE A 52 11.70 -4.60 -6.81
C ILE A 52 10.96 -5.68 -7.60
N ARG A 53 11.39 -5.96 -8.81
CA ARG A 53 10.77 -6.98 -9.65
C ARG A 53 10.87 -8.40 -9.06
N ARG A 54 11.94 -8.70 -8.33
CA ARG A 54 12.06 -9.98 -7.60
C ARG A 54 11.18 -10.01 -6.36
N LYS A 55 11.19 -8.93 -5.59
CA LYS A 55 10.47 -8.81 -4.32
C LYS A 55 8.96 -8.70 -4.52
N HIS A 56 8.54 -7.87 -5.45
CA HIS A 56 7.14 -7.55 -5.72
C HIS A 56 6.67 -8.04 -7.10
N HIS A 57 7.03 -9.27 -7.47
CA HIS A 57 6.77 -9.79 -8.83
C HIS A 57 5.28 -9.84 -9.19
N LYS A 58 4.40 -10.16 -8.23
CA LYS A 58 2.94 -10.17 -8.44
C LYS A 58 2.40 -8.76 -8.64
N GLN A 59 2.81 -7.83 -7.79
CA GLN A 59 2.40 -6.43 -7.85
C GLN A 59 2.87 -5.78 -9.15
N VAL A 60 4.13 -5.98 -9.52
CA VAL A 60 4.68 -5.45 -10.79
C VAL A 60 3.92 -6.00 -12.00
N ARG A 61 3.51 -7.26 -11.96
CA ARG A 61 2.75 -7.88 -13.06
C ARG A 61 1.32 -7.35 -13.13
N SER A 62 0.65 -7.17 -11.98
CA SER A 62 -0.75 -6.76 -11.94
C SER A 62 -0.95 -5.24 -12.06
N THR A 63 0.01 -4.44 -11.56
CA THR A 63 -0.14 -2.98 -11.49
C THR A 63 1.01 -2.21 -12.11
N ALA A 64 1.79 -2.80 -12.96
CA ALA A 64 3.09 -2.41 -13.53
C ALA A 64 3.57 -0.93 -13.34
N TYR A 65 2.66 0.04 -13.35
CA TYR A 65 2.93 1.47 -13.22
C TYR A 65 2.90 2.00 -11.77
N ALA A 66 2.30 1.24 -10.84
CA ALA A 66 2.08 1.70 -9.46
C ALA A 66 3.21 1.29 -8.50
N VAL A 67 3.98 0.27 -8.84
CA VAL A 67 5.09 -0.22 -8.04
C VAL A 67 6.39 0.34 -8.59
N THR A 68 6.78 1.49 -8.06
CA THR A 68 8.03 2.18 -8.41
C THR A 68 9.04 2.07 -7.29
N GLU A 69 10.28 2.54 -7.50
CA GLU A 69 11.32 2.54 -6.45
C GLU A 69 10.87 3.33 -5.22
N SER A 70 10.20 4.45 -5.40
CA SER A 70 9.71 5.29 -4.29
C SER A 70 8.48 4.72 -3.59
N ALA A 71 7.65 3.94 -4.29
CA ALA A 71 6.37 3.43 -3.78
C ALA A 71 6.43 1.98 -3.28
N ALA A 72 7.49 1.24 -3.59
CA ALA A 72 7.59 -0.20 -3.31
C ALA A 72 7.39 -0.54 -1.82
N HIS A 73 7.82 0.33 -0.90
CA HIS A 73 7.72 0.12 0.54
C HIS A 73 6.28 0.14 1.09
N PHE A 74 5.31 0.61 0.32
CA PHE A 74 3.90 0.54 0.69
C PHE A 74 3.26 -0.82 0.38
N PHE A 75 3.89 -1.63 -0.46
CA PHE A 75 3.36 -2.93 -0.86
C PHE A 75 3.89 -4.04 0.03
N VAL A 76 3.02 -5.00 0.35
CA VAL A 76 3.40 -6.19 1.12
C VAL A 76 4.30 -7.08 0.28
N ASP A 77 5.38 -7.56 0.90
CA ASP A 77 6.22 -8.60 0.33
C ASP A 77 5.54 -9.97 0.48
N ASP A 78 5.16 -10.57 -0.63
CA ASP A 78 4.50 -11.88 -0.64
C ASP A 78 5.45 -13.04 -0.30
N ASN A 79 6.76 -12.81 -0.33
CA ASN A 79 7.74 -13.81 0.13
C ASN A 79 7.75 -13.89 1.66
N GLU A 80 7.55 -12.76 2.35
CA GLU A 80 7.45 -12.69 3.81
C GLU A 80 6.05 -13.03 4.30
N HIS A 81 5.03 -12.69 3.51
CA HIS A 81 3.62 -12.85 3.83
C HIS A 81 2.86 -13.59 2.74
N PRO A 82 3.18 -14.87 2.50
CA PRO A 82 2.52 -15.66 1.46
C PRO A 82 1.01 -15.81 1.73
N TYR A 83 0.26 -16.08 0.70
CA TYR A 83 -1.14 -16.45 0.77
C TYR A 83 -1.42 -17.68 -0.11
N ASN A 84 -2.43 -18.44 0.27
CA ASN A 84 -2.85 -19.62 -0.50
C ASN A 84 -3.82 -19.20 -1.61
N GLU A 85 -3.65 -19.79 -2.78
CA GLU A 85 -4.47 -19.55 -3.96
C GLU A 85 -5.12 -20.87 -4.41
N ASP A 86 -6.44 -20.96 -4.36
CA ASP A 86 -7.18 -22.08 -4.98
C ASP A 86 -7.28 -21.91 -6.50
N LYS A 87 -7.32 -20.64 -6.94
CA LYS A 87 -7.24 -20.21 -8.33
C LYS A 87 -6.25 -19.08 -8.43
N GLN A 88 -5.60 -18.96 -9.57
CA GLN A 88 -4.64 -17.87 -9.79
C GLN A 88 -5.25 -16.51 -9.50
N PHE A 89 -4.68 -15.81 -8.53
CA PHE A 89 -5.12 -14.50 -8.07
C PHE A 89 -3.93 -13.65 -7.64
N GLU A 90 -3.85 -12.44 -8.14
CA GLU A 90 -2.79 -11.49 -7.77
C GLU A 90 -3.32 -10.49 -6.75
N TRP A 91 -3.03 -10.76 -5.49
CA TRP A 91 -3.51 -9.95 -4.38
C TRP A 91 -2.51 -8.86 -4.00
N VAL A 92 -2.73 -7.65 -4.49
CA VAL A 92 -1.96 -6.47 -4.10
C VAL A 92 -2.43 -5.98 -2.73
N ARG A 93 -1.54 -6.02 -1.74
CA ARG A 93 -1.83 -5.71 -0.34
C ARG A 93 -0.93 -4.60 0.19
N GLY A 94 -1.46 -3.82 1.14
CA GLY A 94 -0.70 -2.87 1.93
C GLY A 94 -1.04 -3.04 3.42
N TYR A 95 -0.02 -3.19 4.27
CA TYR A 95 -0.17 -3.34 5.71
C TYR A 95 0.28 -2.08 6.44
N HIS A 96 -0.64 -1.12 6.53
CA HIS A 96 -0.44 0.13 7.27
C HIS A 96 -1.78 0.70 7.72
N VAL A 97 -1.74 1.54 8.73
CA VAL A 97 -2.92 2.27 9.20
C VAL A 97 -3.49 3.09 8.04
N GLY A 98 -4.78 2.91 7.74
CA GLY A 98 -5.41 3.48 6.57
C GLY A 98 -5.49 2.53 5.36
N GLY A 99 -4.71 1.44 5.33
CA GLY A 99 -4.76 0.41 4.30
C GLY A 99 -4.49 0.95 2.90
N LYS A 100 -5.18 0.42 1.90
CA LYS A 100 -4.99 0.80 0.50
C LYS A 100 -5.35 2.25 0.18
N SER A 101 -6.04 2.98 1.05
CA SER A 101 -6.32 4.40 0.83
C SER A 101 -5.05 5.24 0.74
N LEU A 102 -3.96 4.83 1.39
CA LEU A 102 -2.66 5.49 1.28
C LEU A 102 -1.95 5.23 -0.06
N MET A 103 -2.35 4.18 -0.77
CA MET A 103 -1.83 3.84 -2.09
C MET A 103 -2.75 4.30 -3.22
N TRP A 104 -3.72 5.14 -2.92
CA TRP A 104 -4.67 5.64 -3.92
C TRP A 104 -4.02 6.76 -4.73
N TYR A 105 -3.79 6.51 -6.00
CA TYR A 105 -3.17 7.45 -6.94
C TYR A 105 -4.15 8.50 -7.47
N ARG A 106 -5.10 8.99 -6.69
CA ARG A 106 -6.03 10.05 -7.10
C ARG A 106 -6.41 9.98 -8.59
N GLN A 107 -6.78 8.83 -9.08
CA GLN A 107 -7.41 8.74 -10.39
C GLN A 107 -8.82 9.30 -10.24
N GLU A 108 -8.94 10.59 -10.44
CA GLU A 108 -10.23 11.18 -10.75
C GLU A 108 -10.60 10.65 -12.13
N VAL A 109 -11.59 9.77 -12.17
CA VAL A 109 -12.25 9.41 -13.42
C VAL A 109 -13.14 10.60 -13.78
N PRO A 110 -12.95 11.25 -14.93
CA PRO A 110 -13.80 12.36 -15.34
C PRO A 110 -15.25 11.91 -15.55
#